data_993559941a9043c24914b4c23c7735cd
#
_entry.id   993559941a9043c24914b4c23c7735cd
#
_cell.length_a   1.000
_cell.length_b   1.000
_cell.length_c   1.000
_cell.angle_alpha   90.00
_cell.angle_beta   90.00
_cell.angle_gamma   90.00
#
_symmetry.space_group_name_H-M   'P 1'
#
loop_
_entity.id
_entity.type
_entity.pdbx_description
1 polymer ?
#
loop_
_entity_poly.entity_id
_entity_poly.type
_entity_poly.pdbx_seq_one_letter_code
_entity_poly.pdbx_strand_id
1 'polypeptide(L)'
;MRYMAPAGKLFPLAEELHAAGSAVAGCGPAFAAIFLESMADGGVACGLPRASAIQYAAQMMLGTAKMVLETNQHPGVLKDSVCSPAGSTIQGVRTLEERGMRAAVLDAVTVAYEKNVELKKASD
;
A
#
# COMPACT_ATOMS: atom_id res chain seq x y z
N MET A 1 -18.20 -1.02 4.16
CA MET A 1 -17.98 -0.35 2.85
C MET A 1 -17.85 1.15 2.93
N ARG A 2 -18.38 1.76 3.97
CA ARG A 2 -18.29 3.22 4.10
C ARG A 2 -16.84 3.74 4.20
N TYR A 3 -15.89 2.90 4.58
CA TYR A 3 -14.48 3.29 4.60
C TYR A 3 -13.92 3.55 3.21
N MET A 4 -14.54 2.97 2.20
CA MET A 4 -14.11 3.14 0.82
C MET A 4 -14.58 4.46 0.22
N ALA A 5 -15.69 5.01 0.71
CA ALA A 5 -16.28 6.22 0.14
C ALA A 5 -15.33 7.42 0.12
N PRO A 6 -14.64 7.77 1.22
CA PRO A 6 -13.70 8.91 1.19
C PRO A 6 -12.50 8.67 0.31
N ALA A 7 -12.15 7.41 0.05
CA ALA A 7 -10.99 7.06 -0.75
C ALA A 7 -11.32 6.91 -2.24
N GLY A 8 -12.60 6.96 -2.62
CA GLY A 8 -13.02 6.84 -4.00
C GLY A 8 -14.11 5.81 -4.21
N LYS A 9 -13.87 4.85 -5.10
CA LYS A 9 -14.87 3.89 -5.53
C LYS A 9 -15.22 2.86 -4.46
N LEU A 10 -16.51 2.47 -4.45
CA LEU A 10 -16.99 1.35 -3.64
C LEU A 10 -17.04 0.10 -4.54
N PHE A 11 -16.60 -1.02 -3.99
CA PHE A 11 -16.64 -2.30 -4.68
C PHE A 11 -17.52 -3.25 -3.88
N PRO A 12 -18.56 -3.84 -4.51
CA PRO A 12 -19.40 -4.80 -3.80
C PRO A 12 -18.60 -6.07 -3.47
N LEU A 13 -18.82 -6.58 -2.27
CA LEU A 13 -18.18 -7.81 -1.80
C LEU A 13 -19.24 -8.74 -1.20
N ALA A 14 -19.04 -10.04 -1.38
CA ALA A 14 -19.84 -11.03 -0.69
C ALA A 14 -19.62 -10.90 0.82
N GLU A 15 -20.65 -11.21 1.60
CA GLU A 15 -20.65 -11.06 3.06
C GLU A 15 -19.45 -11.76 3.71
N GLU A 16 -19.14 -12.96 3.25
CA GLU A 16 -18.04 -13.76 3.83
C GLU A 16 -16.66 -13.19 3.54
N LEU A 17 -16.55 -12.21 2.64
CA LEU A 17 -15.28 -11.58 2.29
C LEU A 17 -15.08 -10.23 2.96
N HIS A 18 -16.05 -9.77 3.77
CA HIS A 18 -15.95 -8.44 4.39
C HIS A 18 -14.75 -8.31 5.32
N ALA A 19 -14.43 -9.34 6.09
CA ALA A 19 -13.29 -9.30 7.01
C ALA A 19 -11.97 -9.12 6.24
N ALA A 20 -11.83 -9.82 5.12
CA ALA A 20 -10.64 -9.69 4.27
C ALA A 20 -10.60 -8.32 3.59
N GLY A 21 -11.74 -7.87 3.05
CA GLY A 21 -11.83 -6.54 2.44
C GLY A 21 -11.49 -5.43 3.42
N SER A 22 -11.96 -5.56 4.67
CA SER A 22 -11.66 -4.59 5.73
C SER A 22 -10.18 -4.60 6.10
N ALA A 23 -9.53 -5.76 6.08
CA ALA A 23 -8.10 -5.83 6.36
C ALA A 23 -7.30 -5.05 5.31
N VAL A 24 -7.71 -5.12 4.04
CA VAL A 24 -7.04 -4.37 2.97
C VAL A 24 -7.42 -2.89 3.01
N ALA A 25 -8.72 -2.59 2.98
CA ALA A 25 -9.21 -1.23 2.77
C ALA A 25 -9.35 -0.44 4.06
N GLY A 26 -9.72 -1.10 5.16
CA GLY A 26 -9.91 -0.43 6.45
C GLY A 26 -8.62 -0.28 7.25
N CYS A 27 -7.79 -1.32 7.26
CA CYS A 27 -6.49 -1.29 7.95
C CYS A 27 -5.38 -0.74 7.06
N GLY A 28 -5.53 -0.90 5.75
CA GLY A 28 -4.53 -0.49 4.77
C GLY A 28 -4.04 0.95 4.88
N PRO A 29 -4.90 1.93 5.19
CA PRO A 29 -4.42 3.30 5.34
C PRO A 29 -3.32 3.46 6.37
N ALA A 30 -3.36 2.71 7.48
CA ALA A 30 -2.27 2.76 8.47
C ALA A 30 -0.99 2.17 7.89
N PHE A 31 -1.08 1.09 7.14
CA PHE A 31 0.08 0.47 6.49
C PHE A 31 0.67 1.42 5.45
N ALA A 32 -0.20 2.04 4.65
CA ALA A 32 0.21 3.03 3.64
C ALA A 32 0.87 4.24 4.31
N ALA A 33 0.37 4.67 5.46
CA ALA A 33 0.95 5.80 6.19
C ALA A 33 2.38 5.48 6.64
N ILE A 34 2.61 4.26 7.11
CA ILE A 34 3.96 3.82 7.48
C ILE A 34 4.88 3.82 6.25
N PHE A 35 4.38 3.35 5.12
CA PHE A 35 5.14 3.36 3.88
C PHE A 35 5.49 4.80 3.46
N LEU A 36 4.50 5.70 3.51
CA LEU A 36 4.71 7.12 3.17
C LEU A 36 5.74 7.76 4.09
N GLU A 37 5.64 7.49 5.38
CA GLU A 37 6.57 8.03 6.35
C GLU A 37 8.00 7.52 6.09
N SER A 38 8.11 6.24 5.78
CA SER A 38 9.41 5.62 5.48
C SER A 38 10.01 6.20 4.20
N MET A 39 9.20 6.42 3.17
CA MET A 39 9.63 7.08 1.94
C MET A 39 10.14 8.49 2.23
N ALA A 40 9.38 9.24 3.03
CA ALA A 40 9.77 10.60 3.39
C ALA A 40 11.08 10.60 4.20
N ASP A 41 11.24 9.65 5.13
CA ASP A 41 12.48 9.52 5.90
C ASP A 41 13.68 9.27 4.98
N GLY A 42 13.48 8.41 3.97
CA GLY A 42 14.52 8.16 2.97
C GLY A 42 14.89 9.43 2.20
N GLY A 43 13.87 10.21 1.82
CA GLY A 43 14.10 11.49 1.15
C GLY A 43 14.88 12.47 2.03
N VAL A 44 14.53 12.54 3.31
CA VAL A 44 15.24 13.40 4.26
C VAL A 44 16.69 12.94 4.42
N ALA A 45 16.92 11.63 4.51
CA ALA A 45 18.27 11.09 4.58
C ALA A 45 19.11 11.47 3.37
N CYS A 46 18.47 11.69 2.23
CA CYS A 46 19.13 12.10 0.98
C CYS A 46 19.16 13.61 0.80
N GLY A 47 18.66 14.40 1.76
CA GLY A 47 18.79 15.85 1.75
C GLY A 47 17.52 16.63 1.45
N LEU A 48 16.36 15.97 1.28
CA LEU A 48 15.12 16.71 1.07
C LEU A 48 14.61 17.32 2.37
N PRO A 49 14.04 18.54 2.32
CA PRO A 49 13.29 19.05 3.47
C PRO A 49 12.12 18.11 3.79
N ARG A 50 11.82 17.94 5.07
CA ARG A 50 10.75 17.02 5.53
C ARG A 50 9.42 17.27 4.84
N ALA A 51 8.98 18.53 4.78
CA ALA A 51 7.69 18.86 4.18
C ALA A 51 7.62 18.45 2.72
N SER A 52 8.69 18.71 1.95
CA SER A 52 8.76 18.31 0.55
C SER A 52 8.76 16.80 0.38
N ALA A 53 9.50 16.10 1.23
CA ALA A 53 9.60 14.65 1.18
C ALA A 53 8.23 14.00 1.39
N ILE A 54 7.46 14.49 2.35
CA ILE A 54 6.10 13.98 2.62
C ILE A 54 5.20 14.24 1.41
N GLN A 55 5.22 15.45 0.86
CA GLN A 55 4.38 15.80 -0.28
C GLN A 55 4.72 14.95 -1.52
N TYR A 56 6.00 14.77 -1.79
CA TYR A 56 6.43 13.95 -2.93
C TYR A 56 5.98 12.50 -2.75
N ALA A 57 6.16 11.95 -1.56
CA ALA A 57 5.76 10.57 -1.28
C ALA A 57 4.25 10.39 -1.43
N ALA A 58 3.46 11.30 -0.87
CA ALA A 58 2.01 11.22 -0.94
C ALA A 58 1.50 11.37 -2.37
N GLN A 59 2.02 12.34 -3.12
CA GLN A 59 1.61 12.56 -4.51
C GLN A 59 1.98 11.36 -5.38
N MET A 60 3.15 10.79 -5.17
CA MET A 60 3.61 9.61 -5.89
C MET A 60 2.64 8.44 -5.65
N MET A 61 2.28 8.19 -4.40
CA MET A 61 1.39 7.08 -4.06
C MET A 61 0.01 7.28 -4.66
N LEU A 62 -0.52 8.50 -4.59
CA LEU A 62 -1.81 8.83 -5.20
C LEU A 62 -1.79 8.53 -6.69
N GLY A 63 -0.78 9.02 -7.40
CA GLY A 63 -0.67 8.81 -8.85
C GLY A 63 -0.51 7.35 -9.21
N THR A 64 0.29 6.62 -8.46
CA THR A 64 0.52 5.19 -8.71
C THR A 64 -0.77 4.39 -8.52
N ALA A 65 -1.49 4.63 -7.42
CA ALA A 65 -2.75 3.95 -7.16
C ALA A 65 -3.79 4.29 -8.21
N LYS A 66 -3.88 5.55 -8.60
CA LYS A 66 -4.81 6.00 -9.65
C LYS A 66 -4.53 5.29 -10.97
N MET A 67 -3.26 5.15 -11.32
CA MET A 67 -2.86 4.47 -12.55
C MET A 67 -3.32 3.02 -12.57
N VAL A 68 -3.15 2.31 -11.46
CA VAL A 68 -3.61 0.93 -11.35
C VAL A 68 -5.13 0.84 -11.52
N LEU A 69 -5.87 1.75 -10.87
CA LEU A 69 -7.33 1.74 -10.94
C LEU A 69 -7.85 2.08 -12.34
N GLU A 70 -7.25 3.06 -13.00
CA GLU A 70 -7.73 3.52 -14.32
C GLU A 70 -7.34 2.59 -15.46
N THR A 71 -6.16 1.97 -15.38
CA THR A 71 -5.67 1.14 -16.48
C THR A 71 -5.96 -0.35 -16.27
N ASN A 72 -6.33 -0.75 -15.07
CA ASN A 72 -6.46 -2.16 -14.66
C ASN A 72 -5.17 -2.95 -14.88
N GLN A 73 -4.05 -2.24 -14.94
CA GLN A 73 -2.74 -2.84 -15.15
C GLN A 73 -2.30 -3.57 -13.89
N HIS A 74 -1.73 -4.75 -14.05
CA HIS A 74 -1.17 -5.46 -12.91
C HIS A 74 -0.05 -4.63 -12.29
N PRO A 75 0.00 -4.47 -10.96
CA PRO A 75 1.06 -3.67 -10.32
C PRO A 75 2.47 -4.10 -10.69
N GLY A 76 2.69 -5.40 -10.97
CA GLY A 76 3.99 -5.89 -11.42
C GLY A 76 4.41 -5.33 -12.76
N VAL A 77 3.44 -5.16 -13.68
CA VAL A 77 3.72 -4.54 -14.99
C VAL A 77 4.08 -3.06 -14.80
N LEU A 78 3.35 -2.37 -13.94
CA LEU A 78 3.65 -0.97 -13.64
C LEU A 78 5.06 -0.85 -13.03
N LYS A 79 5.39 -1.71 -12.08
CA LYS A 79 6.73 -1.73 -11.48
C LYS A 79 7.80 -1.90 -12.55
N ASP A 80 7.61 -2.87 -13.45
CA ASP A 80 8.60 -3.12 -14.51
C ASP A 80 8.76 -1.91 -15.42
N SER A 81 7.68 -1.17 -15.69
CA SER A 81 7.73 -0.02 -16.58
C SER A 81 8.58 1.14 -16.05
N VAL A 82 8.79 1.21 -14.74
CA VAL A 82 9.65 2.24 -14.12
C VAL A 82 11.05 1.73 -13.79
N CYS A 83 11.36 0.48 -14.12
CA CYS A 83 12.67 -0.12 -13.84
C CYS A 83 13.48 -0.25 -15.11
N SER A 84 14.30 0.76 -15.41
CA SER A 84 15.21 0.67 -16.55
C SER A 84 16.42 -0.23 -16.20
N PRO A 85 17.07 -0.84 -17.23
CA PRO A 85 18.24 -1.68 -16.97
C PRO A 85 19.32 -0.92 -16.22
N ALA A 86 19.80 -1.50 -15.12
CA ALA A 86 20.86 -0.96 -14.28
C ALA A 86 20.54 0.42 -13.65
N GLY A 87 19.30 0.87 -13.73
CA GLY A 87 18.87 2.17 -13.19
C GLY A 87 18.71 2.18 -11.67
N SER A 88 18.40 3.36 -11.13
CA SER A 88 18.24 3.55 -9.70
C SER A 88 17.02 2.81 -9.15
N THR A 89 15.93 2.78 -9.91
CA THR A 89 14.70 2.15 -9.46
C THR A 89 14.87 0.66 -9.19
N ILE A 90 15.52 -0.06 -10.11
CA ILE A 90 15.70 -1.50 -9.91
C ILE A 90 16.63 -1.80 -8.73
N GLN A 91 17.58 -0.93 -8.43
CA GLN A 91 18.42 -1.10 -7.24
C GLN A 91 17.61 -0.94 -5.96
N GLY A 92 16.69 0.02 -5.95
CA GLY A 92 15.76 0.21 -4.84
C GLY A 92 14.83 -0.98 -4.68
N VAL A 93 14.29 -1.48 -5.79
CA VAL A 93 13.41 -2.66 -5.77
C VAL A 93 14.15 -3.87 -5.20
N ARG A 94 15.39 -4.08 -5.64
CA ARG A 94 16.22 -5.16 -5.12
C ARG A 94 16.38 -5.07 -3.60
N THR A 95 16.60 -3.87 -3.10
CA THR A 95 16.75 -3.66 -1.65
C THR A 95 15.45 -3.99 -0.91
N LEU A 96 14.31 -3.58 -1.45
CA LEU A 96 13.01 -3.92 -0.84
C LEU A 96 12.79 -5.42 -0.82
N GLU A 97 13.16 -6.11 -1.89
CA GLU A 97 13.04 -7.57 -1.93
C GLU A 97 13.96 -8.25 -0.91
N GLU A 98 15.18 -7.78 -0.79
CA GLU A 98 16.14 -8.32 0.18
C GLU A 98 15.65 -8.13 1.62
N ARG A 99 14.93 -7.03 1.89
CA ARG A 99 14.42 -6.73 3.23
C ARG A 99 13.04 -7.34 3.48
N GLY A 100 12.47 -8.07 2.52
CA GLY A 100 11.24 -8.82 2.74
C GLY A 100 9.97 -7.98 2.77
N MET A 101 9.92 -6.89 2.02
CA MET A 101 8.74 -6.02 2.01
C MET A 101 7.47 -6.76 1.63
N ARG A 102 7.51 -7.62 0.62
CA ARG A 102 6.31 -8.35 0.17
C ARG A 102 5.74 -9.22 1.28
N ALA A 103 6.61 -9.98 1.93
CA ALA A 103 6.19 -10.84 3.03
C ALA A 103 5.65 -10.03 4.20
N ALA A 104 6.29 -8.90 4.52
CA ALA A 104 5.86 -8.04 5.62
C ALA A 104 4.46 -7.50 5.38
N VAL A 105 4.18 -7.01 4.17
CA VAL A 105 2.87 -6.45 3.83
C VAL A 105 1.80 -7.54 3.81
N LEU A 106 2.11 -8.66 3.16
CA LEU A 106 1.19 -9.81 3.09
C LEU A 106 0.82 -10.28 4.50
N ASP A 107 1.80 -10.42 5.36
CA ASP A 107 1.58 -10.88 6.74
C ASP A 107 0.78 -9.85 7.55
N ALA A 108 1.02 -8.55 7.35
CA ALA A 108 0.27 -7.51 8.05
C ALA A 108 -1.22 -7.60 7.72
N VAL A 109 -1.54 -7.78 6.44
CA VAL A 109 -2.94 -7.93 5.99
C VAL A 109 -3.54 -9.21 6.57
N THR A 110 -2.80 -10.31 6.55
CA THR A 110 -3.27 -11.61 7.05
C THR A 110 -3.57 -11.55 8.55
N VAL A 111 -2.67 -10.95 9.33
CA VAL A 111 -2.85 -10.80 10.78
C VAL A 111 -4.07 -9.91 11.08
N ALA A 112 -4.22 -8.82 10.33
CA ALA A 112 -5.38 -7.94 10.49
C ALA A 112 -6.69 -8.68 10.17
N TYR A 113 -6.67 -9.49 9.12
CA TYR A 113 -7.82 -10.32 8.75
C TYR A 113 -8.18 -11.29 9.88
N GLU A 114 -7.19 -11.98 10.42
CA GLU A 114 -7.41 -12.94 11.51
C GLU A 114 -8.05 -12.26 12.72
N LYS A 115 -7.57 -11.06 13.05
CA LYS A 115 -8.14 -10.28 14.16
C LYS A 115 -9.57 -9.84 13.86
N ASN A 116 -9.85 -9.44 12.62
CA ASN A 116 -11.20 -9.07 12.20
C ASN A 116 -12.17 -10.25 12.36
N VAL A 117 -11.75 -11.45 11.99
CA VAL A 117 -12.56 -12.65 12.14
C VAL A 117 -12.81 -12.94 13.62
N GLU A 118 -11.77 -12.82 14.44
CA GLU A 118 -11.89 -13.02 15.89
C GLU A 118 -12.88 -12.05 16.51
N LEU A 119 -12.78 -10.75 16.14
CA LEU A 119 -13.68 -9.72 16.66
C LEU A 119 -15.13 -9.96 16.24
N LYS A 120 -15.35 -10.41 15.01
CA LYS A 120 -16.69 -10.72 14.52
C LYS A 120 -17.31 -11.86 15.33
N LYS A 121 -16.54 -12.93 15.57
CA LYS A 121 -17.02 -14.07 16.36
C LYS A 121 -17.37 -13.65 17.77
N ALA A 122 -16.58 -12.76 18.37
CA ALA A 122 -16.85 -12.30 19.74
C ALA A 122 -18.11 -11.43 19.82
N SER A 123 -18.50 -10.75 18.72
CA SER A 123 -19.70 -9.91 18.71
C SER A 123 -20.96 -10.69 18.34
N ASP A 124 -20.83 -11.88 17.77
CA ASP A 124 -21.95 -12.76 17.45
C ASP A 124 -22.31 -13.63 18.66
#